data_081da09b1ec4be56d7b07e471a409292
#
_entry.id   081da09b1ec4be56d7b07e471a409292
#
_cell.length_a   1.000
_cell.length_b   1.000
_cell.length_c   1.000
_cell.angle_alpha   90.00
_cell.angle_beta   90.00
_cell.angle_gamma   90.00
#
_symmetry.space_group_name_H-M   'P 1'
#
loop_
_entity.id
_entity.type
_entity.pdbx_description
1 polymer ?
#
loop_
_entity_poly.entity_id
_entity_poly.type
_entity_poly.pdbx_seq_one_letter_code
_entity_poly.pdbx_strand_id
1 'polypeptide(L)'
;MTKLMIIPKNKEFDELINDSDAFLLGIENMSINMPIYFNIDEIGLISEKLHKKKKKLFISLNKNMHNKDLKELERILTILNDLKIEGVFYYDVAILSIVRRLKLDLKLVWSSEHLTTNYATINFWKDMKIDYTYLSAEITLDEIIEISKNTSVKLIVPIFGYLPIFA
;
A
#
# COMPACT_ATOMS: atom_id res chain seq x y z
N MET A 1 -15.87 -10.40 -4.01
CA MET A 1 -14.87 -11.28 -4.67
C MET A 1 -13.51 -10.94 -4.07
N THR A 2 -12.81 -11.93 -3.53
CA THR A 2 -11.46 -11.78 -2.97
C THR A 2 -10.46 -11.54 -4.11
N LYS A 3 -9.44 -10.71 -3.87
CA LYS A 3 -8.38 -10.39 -4.82
C LYS A 3 -7.04 -10.73 -4.25
N LEU A 4 -6.11 -11.16 -5.11
CA LEU A 4 -4.75 -11.50 -4.75
C LEU A 4 -3.80 -10.35 -5.10
N MET A 5 -3.09 -9.84 -4.08
CA MET A 5 -2.00 -8.89 -4.24
C MET A 5 -0.67 -9.60 -3.97
N ILE A 6 0.32 -9.38 -4.83
CA ILE A 6 1.65 -9.99 -4.72
C ILE A 6 2.71 -8.92 -4.47
N ILE A 7 3.65 -9.23 -3.57
CA ILE A 7 4.90 -8.50 -3.38
C ILE A 7 6.00 -9.33 -4.05
N PRO A 8 6.55 -8.91 -5.20
CA PRO A 8 7.57 -9.70 -5.89
C PRO A 8 8.90 -9.70 -5.14
N LYS A 9 9.65 -10.79 -5.25
CA LYS A 9 10.95 -10.96 -4.60
C LYS A 9 12.13 -10.46 -5.45
N ASN A 10 11.92 -10.32 -6.75
CA ASN A 10 12.93 -9.87 -7.72
C ASN A 10 12.28 -9.01 -8.80
N LYS A 11 13.10 -8.37 -9.65
CA LYS A 11 12.61 -7.48 -10.72
C LYS A 11 11.95 -8.24 -11.88
N GLU A 12 12.24 -9.51 -12.03
CA GLU A 12 11.66 -10.39 -13.04
C GLU A 12 10.48 -11.15 -12.42
N PHE A 13 9.27 -10.62 -12.58
CA PHE A 13 8.05 -11.21 -12.01
C PHE A 13 6.91 -11.37 -13.03
N ASP A 14 7.25 -11.40 -14.31
CA ASP A 14 6.28 -11.47 -15.41
C ASP A 14 5.36 -12.68 -15.34
N GLU A 15 5.89 -13.81 -14.90
CA GLU A 15 5.14 -15.04 -14.72
C GLU A 15 4.00 -14.90 -13.68
N LEU A 16 4.14 -14.00 -12.70
CA LEU A 16 3.16 -13.79 -11.66
C LEU A 16 1.98 -12.90 -12.11
N ILE A 17 2.11 -12.22 -13.26
CA ILE A 17 1.10 -11.23 -13.69
C ILE A 17 -0.24 -11.88 -13.96
N ASN A 18 -0.28 -13.06 -14.54
CA ASN A 18 -1.54 -13.70 -14.89
C ASN A 18 -2.31 -14.20 -13.66
N ASP A 19 -1.60 -14.61 -12.61
CA ASP A 19 -2.17 -15.25 -11.40
C ASP A 19 -2.48 -14.26 -10.27
N SER A 20 -2.29 -12.96 -10.52
CA SER A 20 -2.52 -11.89 -9.55
C SER A 20 -3.57 -10.89 -10.01
N ASP A 21 -4.14 -10.13 -9.07
CA ASP A 21 -5.01 -8.98 -9.34
C ASP A 21 -4.26 -7.65 -9.17
N ALA A 22 -3.26 -7.64 -8.29
CA ALA A 22 -2.50 -6.45 -7.95
C ALA A 22 -1.07 -6.76 -7.54
N PHE A 23 -0.22 -5.74 -7.60
CA PHE A 23 1.16 -5.76 -7.09
C PHE A 23 1.39 -4.64 -6.08
N LEU A 24 2.23 -4.92 -5.09
CA LEU A 24 2.75 -3.92 -4.16
C LEU A 24 4.27 -3.85 -4.34
N LEU A 25 4.78 -2.68 -4.70
CA LEU A 25 6.21 -2.43 -4.92
C LEU A 25 6.74 -1.37 -3.96
N GLY A 26 8.02 -1.48 -3.61
CA GLY A 26 8.75 -0.47 -2.84
C GLY A 26 9.51 0.49 -3.75
N ILE A 27 9.58 1.76 -3.35
CA ILE A 27 10.43 2.78 -4.00
C ILE A 27 11.70 2.99 -3.17
N GLU A 28 12.83 3.09 -3.84
CA GLU A 28 14.12 3.43 -3.24
C GLU A 28 14.01 4.70 -2.37
N ASN A 29 14.62 4.67 -1.18
CA ASN A 29 14.65 5.76 -0.22
C ASN A 29 13.30 6.21 0.39
N MET A 30 12.16 5.65 -0.06
CA MET A 30 10.81 5.96 0.45
C MET A 30 10.10 4.75 1.06
N SER A 31 10.67 3.56 0.89
CA SER A 31 10.14 2.31 1.44
C SER A 31 11.18 1.62 2.30
N ILE A 32 10.72 0.86 3.28
CA ILE A 32 11.53 -0.01 4.14
C ILE A 32 10.91 -1.42 4.15
N ASN A 33 11.70 -2.42 4.53
CA ASN A 33 11.24 -3.81 4.69
C ASN A 33 10.55 -4.41 3.45
N MET A 34 10.98 -3.98 2.25
CA MET A 34 10.52 -4.58 0.99
C MET A 34 11.57 -5.55 0.46
N PRO A 35 11.16 -6.68 -0.14
CA PRO A 35 12.10 -7.66 -0.70
C PRO A 35 12.99 -7.06 -1.80
N ILE A 36 12.47 -6.07 -2.52
CA ILE A 36 13.17 -5.36 -3.58
C ILE A 36 12.63 -3.93 -3.72
N TYR A 37 13.47 -3.04 -4.23
CA TYR A 37 13.15 -1.63 -4.45
C TYR A 37 13.31 -1.27 -5.92
N PHE A 38 12.48 -0.35 -6.37
CA PHE A 38 12.46 0.17 -7.73
C PHE A 38 12.69 1.67 -7.71
N ASN A 39 13.34 2.20 -8.73
CA ASN A 39 13.37 3.63 -8.96
C ASN A 39 12.08 4.09 -9.66
N ILE A 40 11.87 5.40 -9.77
CA ILE A 40 10.62 5.96 -10.29
C ILE A 40 10.41 5.65 -11.79
N ASP A 41 11.49 5.58 -12.57
CA ASP A 41 11.41 5.27 -14.01
C ASP A 41 11.00 3.79 -14.22
N GLU A 42 11.55 2.88 -13.42
CA GLU A 42 11.14 1.48 -13.41
C GLU A 42 9.66 1.32 -13.04
N ILE A 43 9.19 2.07 -12.04
CA ILE A 43 7.75 2.11 -11.67
C ILE A 43 6.89 2.54 -12.85
N GLY A 44 7.32 3.56 -13.61
CA GLY A 44 6.62 4.00 -14.82
C GLY A 44 6.45 2.88 -15.84
N LEU A 45 7.54 2.19 -16.19
CA LEU A 45 7.52 1.07 -17.14
C LEU A 45 6.65 -0.10 -16.66
N ILE A 46 6.76 -0.43 -15.38
CA ILE A 46 5.96 -1.50 -14.75
C ILE A 46 4.47 -1.13 -14.75
N SER A 47 4.15 0.13 -14.42
CA SER A 47 2.78 0.64 -14.43
C SER A 47 2.11 0.46 -15.79
N GLU A 48 2.77 0.90 -16.87
CA GLU A 48 2.26 0.72 -18.23
C GLU A 48 2.00 -0.74 -18.57
N LYS A 49 2.93 -1.62 -18.21
CA LYS A 49 2.84 -3.07 -18.44
C LYS A 49 1.66 -3.68 -17.70
N LEU A 50 1.50 -3.36 -16.41
CA LEU A 50 0.42 -3.88 -15.59
C LEU A 50 -0.95 -3.35 -16.03
N HIS A 51 -1.05 -2.07 -16.40
CA HIS A 51 -2.29 -1.47 -16.90
C HIS A 51 -2.77 -2.14 -18.21
N LYS A 52 -1.85 -2.44 -19.14
CA LYS A 52 -2.17 -3.21 -20.36
C LYS A 52 -2.79 -4.58 -20.04
N LYS A 53 -2.41 -5.17 -18.91
CA LYS A 53 -2.95 -6.44 -18.42
C LYS A 53 -4.13 -6.28 -17.46
N LYS A 54 -4.62 -5.04 -17.26
CA LYS A 54 -5.71 -4.69 -16.31
C LYS A 54 -5.41 -5.08 -14.87
N LYS A 55 -4.14 -5.05 -14.49
CA LYS A 55 -3.67 -5.29 -13.12
C LYS A 55 -3.45 -3.98 -12.39
N LYS A 56 -3.64 -3.99 -11.08
CA LYS A 56 -3.48 -2.83 -10.21
C LYS A 56 -2.05 -2.75 -9.68
N LEU A 57 -1.56 -1.54 -9.51
CA LEU A 57 -0.27 -1.29 -8.89
C LEU A 57 -0.46 -0.40 -7.65
N PHE A 58 0.09 -0.86 -6.54
CA PHE A 58 0.22 -0.11 -5.30
C PHE A 58 1.69 0.12 -4.99
N ILE A 59 1.97 1.22 -4.32
CA ILE A 59 3.33 1.56 -3.91
C ILE A 59 3.39 1.65 -2.38
N SER A 60 4.40 1.03 -1.80
CA SER A 60 4.70 1.18 -0.37
C SER A 60 5.50 2.46 -0.15
N LEU A 61 5.03 3.32 0.73
CA LEU A 61 5.71 4.52 1.22
C LEU A 61 5.75 4.47 2.75
N ASN A 62 6.34 3.39 3.27
CA ASN A 62 6.32 3.04 4.69
C ASN A 62 7.59 3.42 5.44
N LYS A 63 8.34 4.42 4.97
CA LYS A 63 9.41 5.06 5.69
C LYS A 63 8.87 6.19 6.58
N ASN A 64 9.49 6.44 7.72
CA ASN A 64 9.27 7.67 8.49
C ASN A 64 9.77 8.88 7.70
N MET A 65 8.91 9.86 7.44
CA MET A 65 9.23 11.03 6.65
C MET A 65 9.79 12.15 7.56
N HIS A 66 11.02 12.57 7.29
CA HIS A 66 11.60 13.75 7.93
C HIS A 66 11.32 15.02 7.10
N ASN A 67 11.45 16.19 7.70
CA ASN A 67 11.22 17.47 7.03
C ASN A 67 11.99 17.62 5.69
N LYS A 68 13.20 17.05 5.62
CA LYS A 68 14.02 17.05 4.38
C LYS A 68 13.43 16.20 3.27
N ASP A 69 12.63 15.18 3.61
CA ASP A 69 12.03 14.24 2.65
C ASP A 69 10.73 14.79 2.02
N LEU A 70 10.08 15.78 2.66
CA LEU A 70 8.73 16.22 2.28
C LEU A 70 8.61 16.74 0.85
N LYS A 71 9.61 17.47 0.35
CA LYS A 71 9.60 17.97 -1.03
C LYS A 71 9.69 16.83 -2.05
N GLU A 72 10.55 15.85 -1.78
CA GLU A 72 10.70 14.68 -2.64
C GLU A 72 9.47 13.78 -2.56
N LEU A 73 8.90 13.60 -1.37
CA LEU A 73 7.64 12.88 -1.18
C LEU A 73 6.51 13.50 -2.01
N GLU A 74 6.37 14.83 -1.99
CA GLU A 74 5.38 15.55 -2.78
C GLU A 74 5.57 15.31 -4.29
N ARG A 75 6.83 15.39 -4.75
CA ARG A 75 7.18 15.09 -6.16
C ARG A 75 6.82 13.66 -6.53
N ILE A 76 7.17 12.69 -5.71
CA ILE A 76 6.88 11.27 -5.96
C ILE A 76 5.37 11.03 -5.98
N LEU A 77 4.61 11.52 -5.01
CA LEU A 77 3.15 11.35 -4.98
C LEU A 77 2.48 11.93 -6.22
N THR A 78 2.97 13.08 -6.71
CA THR A 78 2.46 13.68 -7.95
C THR A 78 2.75 12.78 -9.16
N ILE A 79 3.97 12.27 -9.29
CA ILE A 79 4.32 11.34 -10.38
C ILE A 79 3.48 10.05 -10.30
N LEU A 80 3.31 9.47 -9.12
CA LEU A 80 2.48 8.27 -8.95
C LEU A 80 1.03 8.51 -9.37
N ASN A 81 0.49 9.70 -9.08
CA ASN A 81 -0.82 10.10 -9.54
C ASN A 81 -0.89 10.19 -11.08
N ASP A 82 0.10 10.81 -11.72
CA ASP A 82 0.16 10.96 -13.17
C ASP A 82 0.32 9.62 -13.88
N LEU A 83 1.05 8.69 -13.27
CA LEU A 83 1.18 7.30 -13.72
C LEU A 83 -0.08 6.46 -13.46
N LYS A 84 -1.13 7.04 -12.85
CA LYS A 84 -2.39 6.35 -12.51
C LYS A 84 -2.18 5.10 -11.62
N ILE A 85 -1.24 5.21 -10.69
CA ILE A 85 -1.06 4.17 -9.67
C ILE A 85 -2.35 4.05 -8.87
N GLU A 86 -2.80 2.81 -8.57
CA GLU A 86 -4.06 2.59 -7.83
C GLU A 86 -4.04 3.23 -6.45
N GLY A 87 -2.91 3.13 -5.72
CA GLY A 87 -2.82 3.73 -4.39
C GLY A 87 -1.49 3.50 -3.69
N VAL A 88 -1.38 4.04 -2.50
CA VAL A 88 -0.17 4.00 -1.68
C VAL A 88 -0.43 3.42 -0.30
N PHE A 89 0.45 2.51 0.12
CA PHE A 89 0.53 2.01 1.50
C PHE A 89 1.35 3.01 2.32
N TYR A 90 0.80 3.42 3.46
CA TYR A 90 1.45 4.42 4.30
C TYR A 90 1.07 4.25 5.78
N TYR A 91 1.89 4.80 6.66
CA TYR A 91 1.54 5.06 8.05
C TYR A 91 1.95 6.47 8.52
N ASP A 92 2.83 7.15 7.79
CA ASP A 92 3.16 8.54 8.09
C ASP A 92 2.05 9.47 7.58
N VAL A 93 1.44 10.23 8.49
CA VAL A 93 0.31 11.14 8.22
C VAL A 93 0.67 12.25 7.22
N ALA A 94 1.97 12.53 7.00
CA ALA A 94 2.41 13.48 5.98
C ALA A 94 1.90 13.10 4.59
N ILE A 95 1.84 11.79 4.27
CA ILE A 95 1.34 11.29 2.98
C ILE A 95 -0.13 11.64 2.81
N LEU A 96 -0.95 11.34 3.83
CA LEU A 96 -2.38 11.69 3.84
C LEU A 96 -2.58 13.21 3.65
N SER A 97 -1.79 14.02 4.35
CA SER A 97 -1.85 15.48 4.29
C SER A 97 -1.53 15.99 2.88
N ILE A 98 -0.47 15.50 2.23
CA ILE A 98 -0.05 15.91 0.89
C ILE A 98 -1.09 15.47 -0.15
N VAL A 99 -1.54 14.22 -0.13
CA VAL A 99 -2.55 13.69 -1.07
C VAL A 99 -3.82 14.54 -1.04
N ARG A 100 -4.27 14.92 0.16
CA ARG A 100 -5.45 15.79 0.33
C ARG A 100 -5.22 17.21 -0.16
N ARG A 101 -4.11 17.82 0.23
CA ARG A 101 -3.77 19.20 -0.14
C ARG A 101 -3.66 19.36 -1.65
N LEU A 102 -3.06 18.39 -2.32
CA LEU A 102 -2.88 18.40 -3.77
C LEU A 102 -4.07 17.79 -4.53
N LYS A 103 -5.06 17.23 -3.82
CA LYS A 103 -6.24 16.56 -4.40
C LYS A 103 -5.86 15.44 -5.39
N LEU A 104 -4.85 14.64 -5.05
CA LEU A 104 -4.41 13.52 -5.86
C LEU A 104 -5.43 12.38 -5.83
N ASP A 105 -5.63 11.70 -6.95
CA ASP A 105 -6.54 10.54 -7.09
C ASP A 105 -5.79 9.23 -6.79
N LEU A 106 -5.18 9.16 -5.61
CA LEU A 106 -4.50 7.97 -5.10
C LEU A 106 -5.31 7.35 -3.97
N LYS A 107 -5.59 6.04 -4.06
CA LYS A 107 -6.19 5.31 -2.95
C LYS A 107 -5.24 5.26 -1.77
N LEU A 108 -5.77 5.50 -0.59
CA LEU A 108 -5.00 5.52 0.64
C LEU A 108 -5.17 4.20 1.39
N VAL A 109 -4.06 3.49 1.58
CA VAL A 109 -4.01 2.23 2.32
C VAL A 109 -3.31 2.49 3.66
N TRP A 110 -4.06 2.54 4.75
CA TRP A 110 -3.48 2.61 6.09
C TRP A 110 -2.76 1.28 6.40
N SER A 111 -1.48 1.35 6.68
CA SER A 111 -0.62 0.19 6.89
C SER A 111 0.34 0.45 8.05
N SER A 112 -0.17 0.32 9.26
CA SER A 112 0.67 0.28 10.46
C SER A 112 0.82 -1.18 10.89
N GLU A 113 2.01 -1.70 10.79
CA GLU A 113 2.34 -3.14 10.90
C GLU A 113 1.67 -3.86 12.07
N HIS A 114 1.49 -3.20 13.25
CA HIS A 114 0.97 -3.83 14.45
C HIS A 114 -0.27 -3.14 15.06
N LEU A 115 -0.69 -1.99 14.55
CA LEU A 115 -1.75 -1.20 15.19
C LEU A 115 -3.15 -1.46 14.64
N THR A 116 -3.27 -2.24 13.56
CA THR A 116 -4.58 -2.47 12.92
C THR A 116 -5.13 -3.84 13.32
N THR A 117 -5.60 -3.93 14.54
CA THR A 117 -6.09 -5.19 15.16
C THR A 117 -7.58 -5.17 15.47
N ASN A 118 -8.29 -4.06 15.30
CA ASN A 118 -9.71 -3.95 15.64
C ASN A 118 -10.44 -2.94 14.76
N TYR A 119 -11.77 -3.07 14.67
CA TYR A 119 -12.61 -2.20 13.86
C TYR A 119 -12.70 -0.75 14.38
N ALA A 120 -12.47 -0.49 15.66
CA ALA A 120 -12.52 0.88 16.19
C ALA A 120 -11.37 1.73 15.62
N THR A 121 -10.14 1.18 15.60
CA THR A 121 -8.98 1.79 14.94
C THR A 121 -9.25 2.02 13.45
N ILE A 122 -9.83 1.04 12.77
CA ILE A 122 -10.13 1.14 11.33
C ILE A 122 -11.18 2.24 11.08
N ASN A 123 -12.23 2.30 11.89
CA ASN A 123 -13.27 3.32 11.74
C ASN A 123 -12.78 4.73 12.05
N PHE A 124 -11.83 4.90 12.96
CA PHE A 124 -11.13 6.18 13.13
C PHE A 124 -10.44 6.62 11.82
N TRP A 125 -9.69 5.70 11.19
CA TRP A 125 -9.03 6.00 9.92
C TRP A 125 -10.00 6.13 8.75
N LYS A 126 -11.15 5.46 8.78
CA LYS A 126 -12.25 5.68 7.83
C LYS A 126 -12.72 7.13 7.83
N ASP A 127 -12.87 7.75 9.01
CA ASP A 127 -13.23 9.17 9.12
C ASP A 127 -12.14 10.07 8.51
N MET A 128 -10.90 9.59 8.48
CA MET A 128 -9.79 10.17 7.73
C MET A 128 -9.81 9.79 6.23
N LYS A 129 -10.90 9.19 5.71
CA LYS A 129 -11.14 8.88 4.29
C LYS A 129 -10.05 8.00 3.66
N ILE A 130 -9.63 6.96 4.36
CA ILE A 130 -8.83 5.89 3.77
C ILE A 130 -9.72 4.97 2.91
N ASP A 131 -9.15 4.35 1.90
CA ASP A 131 -9.86 3.40 1.02
C ASP A 131 -9.70 1.96 1.49
N TYR A 132 -8.52 1.65 2.03
CA TYR A 132 -8.13 0.31 2.47
C TYR A 132 -7.37 0.39 3.80
N THR A 133 -7.35 -0.73 4.50
CA THR A 133 -6.44 -0.94 5.63
C THR A 133 -5.76 -2.30 5.52
N TYR A 134 -4.48 -2.35 5.87
CA TYR A 134 -3.71 -3.56 6.01
C TYR A 134 -3.81 -4.05 7.45
N LEU A 135 -4.33 -5.26 7.65
CA LEU A 135 -4.53 -5.84 8.99
C LEU A 135 -3.21 -6.40 9.54
N SER A 136 -3.07 -6.34 10.85
CA SER A 136 -1.96 -7.02 11.54
C SER A 136 -2.00 -8.52 11.29
N ALA A 137 -0.82 -9.13 11.18
CA ALA A 137 -0.68 -10.58 11.06
C ALA A 137 -0.92 -11.32 12.39
N GLU A 138 -1.07 -10.59 13.49
CA GLU A 138 -1.25 -11.16 14.85
C GLU A 138 -2.68 -11.57 15.14
N ILE A 139 -3.66 -11.11 14.36
CA ILE A 139 -5.08 -11.35 14.61
C ILE A 139 -5.55 -12.67 14.02
N THR A 140 -6.51 -13.27 14.69
CA THR A 140 -7.13 -14.53 14.30
C THR A 140 -8.14 -14.35 13.17
N LEU A 141 -8.53 -15.46 12.53
CA LEU A 141 -9.58 -15.45 11.51
C LEU A 141 -10.92 -14.94 12.05
N ASP A 142 -11.27 -15.30 13.30
CA ASP A 142 -12.52 -14.86 13.93
C ASP A 142 -12.54 -13.35 14.15
N GLU A 143 -11.41 -12.76 14.56
CA GLU A 143 -11.25 -11.31 14.69
C GLU A 143 -11.34 -10.60 13.31
N ILE A 144 -10.74 -11.18 12.26
CA ILE A 144 -10.87 -10.66 10.90
C ILE A 144 -12.34 -10.65 10.45
N ILE A 145 -13.08 -11.73 10.75
CA ILE A 145 -14.51 -11.83 10.44
C ILE A 145 -15.30 -10.78 11.22
N GLU A 146 -15.02 -10.60 12.50
CA GLU A 146 -15.65 -9.56 13.32
C GLU A 146 -15.37 -8.15 12.78
N ILE A 147 -14.11 -7.83 12.46
CA ILE A 147 -13.72 -6.57 11.85
C ILE A 147 -14.50 -6.35 10.56
N SER A 148 -14.58 -7.36 9.70
CA SER A 148 -15.26 -7.25 8.40
C SER A 148 -16.74 -6.91 8.50
N LYS A 149 -17.40 -7.31 9.60
CA LYS A 149 -18.82 -7.00 9.87
C LYS A 149 -19.03 -5.60 10.43
N ASN A 150 -18.00 -4.99 11.02
CA ASN A 150 -18.09 -3.74 11.77
C ASN A 150 -17.39 -2.54 11.08
N THR A 151 -16.89 -2.72 9.86
CA THR A 151 -16.33 -1.62 9.05
C THR A 151 -16.76 -1.72 7.59
N SER A 152 -16.76 -0.60 6.89
CA SER A 152 -16.94 -0.54 5.44
C SER A 152 -15.63 -0.30 4.68
N VAL A 153 -14.52 -0.15 5.38
CA VAL A 153 -13.18 -0.03 4.79
C VAL A 153 -12.78 -1.38 4.19
N LYS A 154 -12.17 -1.36 3.02
CA LYS A 154 -11.68 -2.59 2.39
C LYS A 154 -10.46 -3.13 3.15
N LEU A 155 -10.49 -4.40 3.47
CA LEU A 155 -9.44 -5.05 4.26
C LEU A 155 -8.42 -5.72 3.34
N ILE A 156 -7.14 -5.55 3.66
CA ILE A 156 -6.03 -6.30 3.07
C ILE A 156 -5.46 -7.18 4.17
N VAL A 157 -5.47 -8.48 3.94
CA VAL A 157 -5.07 -9.50 4.92
C VAL A 157 -3.78 -10.15 4.44
N PRO A 158 -2.70 -10.16 5.24
CA PRO A 158 -1.51 -10.95 4.94
C PRO A 158 -1.86 -12.44 5.02
N ILE A 159 -1.53 -13.21 3.97
CA ILE A 159 -1.85 -14.64 3.94
C ILE A 159 -0.60 -15.52 3.85
N PHE A 160 0.50 -15.01 3.32
CA PHE A 160 1.74 -15.73 3.16
C PHE A 160 2.92 -14.78 2.94
N GLY A 161 4.08 -15.10 3.49
CA GLY A 161 5.32 -14.36 3.27
C GLY A 161 6.11 -14.11 4.56
N TYR A 162 7.15 -13.30 4.44
CA TYR A 162 7.88 -12.80 5.60
C TYR A 162 7.04 -11.73 6.30
N LEU A 163 6.72 -11.99 7.54
CA LEU A 163 6.07 -11.03 8.42
C LEU A 163 7.14 -10.39 9.30
N PRO A 164 7.14 -9.07 9.48
CA PRO A 164 8.03 -8.44 10.44
C PRO A 164 7.67 -8.95 11.84
N ILE A 165 8.64 -9.52 12.52
CA ILE A 165 8.53 -9.90 13.92
C ILE A 165 9.28 -8.83 14.70
N PHE A 166 8.64 -8.26 15.72
CA PHE A 166 9.34 -7.37 16.62
C PHE A 166 10.41 -8.11 17.40
N ALA A 167 11.59 -7.54 17.42
CA ALA A 167 12.60 -7.83 18.41
C ALA A 167 12.62 -6.69 19.45
#